data_3d90029da4ac47c6610d057abe9ef9f8
#
_entry.id   3d90029da4ac47c6610d057abe9ef9f8
#
_cell.length_a   1.000
_cell.length_b   1.000
_cell.length_c   1.000
_cell.angle_alpha   90.00
_cell.angle_beta   90.00
_cell.angle_gamma   90.00
#
_symmetry.space_group_name_H-M   'P 1'
#
loop_
_entity.id
_entity.type
_entity.pdbx_description
1 polymer ?
#
loop_
_entity_poly.entity_id
_entity_poly.type
_entity_poly.pdbx_seq_one_letter_code
_entity_poly.pdbx_strand_id
1 'polypeptide(L)'
;MSTHRSYFSKNNTLIAESLANTGRNPVIDLYFGSALNTIAPAGFTRFIFDLDLIPLLEKIVSGVISTECSNSMTHTLNLTNTIRFDDDLLNAYNSDMRRRATSFDLILFRIPNSCYQQSGSVLTTTTTLPCNPVPQNWDEGVGYDYINTKKAINVPTGFSVSTQPKIDKNYSTRPSNWYQTDNLDFWSEPGMYNNKNESSYVNYNNLEIIDIQHFDYGNEDINFDMTDEINGILNGTITGVTGWGIAFRPDFELISGLTSNYSVSFFSRHTQTFYEPYLLTTYNDLIEDDRNLFVEKIQNKLYLFAYIDGELVNLDENPTVKILDANGEEIPGLNNIPSCPRTKGVYEAVIPPISGYTTPCQFTDLWSNIIYQGVRFPDIENEFILQPYKNRLIIGPESREPSIFGFDFYGIKQDEKILNTEIRKVGVVIKKAYSTAQLLQNVEAYYRVYVREGETEVQVQDWTKINRSPNEYFFMFDTVDKIPNEYFIDIKVNTSGVTDIYKRTIKFMIVNKK
;
A
#
# COMPACT_ATOMS: atom_id res chain seq x y z
N MET A 1 -9.82 6.07 5.64
CA MET A 1 -9.05 5.17 4.76
C MET A 1 -7.74 4.85 5.42
N SER A 2 -7.42 3.59 5.60
CA SER A 2 -6.13 3.12 6.10
C SER A 2 -5.23 2.68 4.97
N THR A 3 -3.95 2.55 5.27
CA THR A 3 -2.93 2.18 4.29
C THR A 3 -2.07 1.05 4.82
N HIS A 4 -1.61 0.21 3.91
CA HIS A 4 -0.62 -0.82 4.14
C HIS A 4 0.49 -0.71 3.09
N ARG A 5 1.74 -0.97 3.48
CA ARG A 5 2.87 -1.01 2.54
C ARG A 5 3.42 -2.42 2.46
N SER A 6 3.45 -2.96 1.26
CA SER A 6 4.17 -4.19 0.96
C SER A 6 5.48 -3.85 0.26
N TYR A 7 6.58 -4.36 0.78
CA TYR A 7 7.92 -4.07 0.26
C TYR A 7 8.39 -5.12 -0.74
N PHE A 8 9.43 -4.83 -1.47
CA PHE A 8 10.02 -5.78 -2.40
C PHE A 8 10.69 -6.94 -1.64
N SER A 9 10.31 -8.16 -1.98
CA SER A 9 10.95 -9.38 -1.45
C SER A 9 12.31 -9.61 -2.12
N LYS A 10 12.41 -9.33 -3.43
CA LYS A 10 13.63 -9.43 -4.25
C LYS A 10 13.56 -8.48 -5.44
N ASN A 11 14.73 -8.12 -5.96
CA ASN A 11 14.83 -7.30 -7.17
C ASN A 11 16.11 -7.57 -7.96
N ASN A 12 16.10 -7.20 -9.22
CA ASN A 12 17.28 -7.22 -10.06
C ASN A 12 17.14 -6.26 -11.25
N THR A 13 18.26 -5.78 -11.78
CA THR A 13 18.30 -5.10 -13.08
C THR A 13 19.04 -5.99 -14.09
N LEU A 14 18.34 -6.36 -15.13
CA LEU A 14 18.88 -7.15 -16.25
C LEU A 14 19.48 -6.22 -17.28
N ILE A 15 20.72 -6.48 -17.66
CA ILE A 15 21.46 -5.69 -18.64
C ILE A 15 21.45 -6.44 -19.97
N ALA A 16 20.99 -5.79 -21.03
CA ALA A 16 20.85 -6.41 -22.35
C ALA A 16 22.15 -7.09 -22.81
N GLU A 17 21.99 -8.32 -23.29
CA GLU A 17 23.08 -9.16 -23.82
C GLU A 17 24.24 -9.41 -22.84
N SER A 18 23.99 -9.31 -21.51
CA SER A 18 24.99 -9.45 -20.47
C SER A 18 24.62 -10.52 -19.43
N LEU A 19 25.63 -11.14 -18.85
CA LEU A 19 25.50 -11.97 -17.65
C LEU A 19 25.60 -11.13 -16.34
N ALA A 20 25.84 -9.83 -16.47
CA ALA A 20 25.91 -8.93 -15.35
C ALA A 20 24.51 -8.57 -14.84
N ASN A 21 24.42 -8.21 -13.58
CA ASN A 21 23.21 -7.75 -12.91
C ASN A 21 23.56 -6.75 -11.80
N THR A 22 22.59 -6.00 -11.35
CA THR A 22 22.78 -4.96 -10.33
C THR A 22 21.76 -5.07 -9.19
N GLY A 23 21.35 -6.29 -8.86
CA GLY A 23 20.27 -6.51 -7.89
C GLY A 23 20.51 -5.95 -6.49
N ARG A 24 21.77 -5.75 -6.06
CA ARG A 24 22.11 -5.16 -4.76
C ARG A 24 22.54 -3.70 -4.84
N ASN A 25 22.44 -3.10 -6.00
CA ASN A 25 22.68 -1.67 -6.11
C ASN A 25 21.61 -0.89 -5.31
N PRO A 26 21.96 0.12 -4.50
CA PRO A 26 20.99 0.99 -3.83
C PRO A 26 20.14 1.83 -4.80
N VAL A 27 20.49 1.83 -6.08
CA VAL A 27 19.79 2.56 -7.15
C VAL A 27 19.43 1.60 -8.28
N ILE A 28 18.20 1.73 -8.77
CA ILE A 28 17.70 1.09 -9.98
C ILE A 28 17.99 2.03 -11.14
N ASP A 29 18.78 1.60 -12.11
CA ASP A 29 19.03 2.38 -13.32
C ASP A 29 18.32 1.76 -14.52
N LEU A 30 17.31 2.43 -15.02
CA LEU A 30 16.70 2.15 -16.30
C LEU A 30 17.41 2.98 -17.37
N TYR A 31 18.03 2.30 -18.29
CA TYR A 31 18.90 2.88 -19.31
C TYR A 31 18.52 2.39 -20.69
N PHE A 32 18.57 3.29 -21.64
CA PHE A 32 18.53 2.99 -23.06
C PHE A 32 19.53 3.89 -23.81
N GLY A 33 20.43 3.31 -24.60
CA GLY A 33 21.41 4.13 -25.27
C GLY A 33 22.16 3.46 -26.41
N SER A 34 22.76 4.30 -27.25
CA SER A 34 23.54 3.87 -28.39
C SER A 34 25.01 3.67 -28.00
N ALA A 35 25.73 2.85 -28.80
CA ALA A 35 27.15 2.50 -28.62
C ALA A 35 28.16 3.66 -28.65
N LEU A 36 27.72 4.88 -28.75
CA LEU A 36 28.59 6.06 -28.92
C LEU A 36 29.28 6.50 -27.61
N ASN A 37 28.84 6.02 -26.47
CA ASN A 37 29.47 6.36 -25.21
C ASN A 37 30.32 5.22 -24.68
N THR A 38 31.62 5.49 -24.53
CA THR A 38 32.61 4.54 -24.00
C THR A 38 32.39 4.19 -22.51
N ILE A 39 31.40 4.77 -21.85
CA ILE A 39 31.11 4.64 -20.42
C ILE A 39 29.94 3.68 -20.18
N ALA A 40 28.95 3.65 -21.07
CA ALA A 40 27.84 2.71 -21.00
C ALA A 40 27.84 1.78 -22.21
N PRO A 41 27.59 0.47 -22.04
CA PRO A 41 27.45 -0.44 -23.20
C PRO A 41 26.26 0.01 -24.05
N ALA A 42 26.36 -0.23 -25.38
CA ALA A 42 25.19 -0.16 -26.22
C ALA A 42 24.16 -1.15 -25.69
N GLY A 43 22.94 -0.69 -25.47
CA GLY A 43 21.91 -1.57 -24.98
C GLY A 43 20.90 -0.87 -24.08
N PHE A 44 20.17 -1.66 -23.39
CA PHE A 44 19.13 -1.21 -22.48
C PHE A 44 19.07 -2.11 -21.25
N THR A 45 18.35 -1.65 -20.24
CA THR A 45 18.14 -2.41 -19.01
C THR A 45 16.66 -2.61 -18.77
N ARG A 46 16.33 -3.71 -18.10
CA ARG A 46 14.99 -4.02 -17.60
C ARG A 46 15.10 -4.34 -16.12
N PHE A 47 14.26 -3.73 -15.33
CA PHE A 47 14.20 -3.98 -13.91
C PHE A 47 13.12 -5.02 -13.62
N ILE A 48 13.42 -5.98 -12.73
CA ILE A 48 12.48 -6.98 -12.24
C ILE A 48 12.42 -6.96 -10.72
N PHE A 49 11.24 -7.23 -10.19
CA PHE A 49 11.00 -7.25 -8.75
C PHE A 49 9.88 -8.23 -8.39
N ASP A 50 9.84 -8.59 -7.13
CA ASP A 50 8.76 -9.35 -6.52
C ASP A 50 8.34 -8.66 -5.22
N LEU A 51 7.08 -8.80 -4.83
CA LEU A 51 6.49 -8.15 -3.67
C LEU A 51 6.25 -9.16 -2.55
N ASP A 52 6.54 -8.77 -1.32
CA ASP A 52 6.08 -9.51 -0.15
C ASP A 52 4.62 -9.15 0.15
N LEU A 53 3.70 -9.96 -0.36
CA LEU A 53 2.26 -9.81 -0.12
C LEU A 53 1.76 -10.63 1.08
N ILE A 54 2.62 -11.42 1.73
CA ILE A 54 2.24 -12.27 2.87
C ILE A 54 1.65 -11.44 4.01
N PRO A 55 2.26 -10.32 4.45
CA PRO A 55 1.72 -9.52 5.53
C PRO A 55 0.34 -8.90 5.20
N LEU A 56 0.09 -8.56 3.95
CA LEU A 56 -1.22 -8.09 3.50
C LEU A 56 -2.26 -9.20 3.56
N LEU A 57 -1.93 -10.39 3.05
CA LEU A 57 -2.79 -11.57 3.11
C LEU A 57 -3.12 -11.97 4.55
N GLU A 58 -2.14 -11.95 5.45
CA GLU A 58 -2.35 -12.23 6.87
C GLU A 58 -3.34 -11.26 7.52
N LYS A 59 -3.30 -9.98 7.17
CA LYS A 59 -4.27 -8.98 7.64
C LYS A 59 -5.69 -9.25 7.13
N ILE A 60 -5.83 -9.70 5.89
CA ILE A 60 -7.13 -10.07 5.32
C ILE A 60 -7.66 -11.34 5.99
N VAL A 61 -6.84 -12.38 6.11
CA VAL A 61 -7.23 -13.66 6.71
C VAL A 61 -7.54 -13.50 8.20
N SER A 62 -6.79 -12.68 8.92
CA SER A 62 -7.07 -12.38 10.34
C SER A 62 -8.26 -11.47 10.57
N GLY A 63 -8.85 -10.92 9.48
CA GLY A 63 -9.98 -10.00 9.54
C GLY A 63 -9.61 -8.59 10.00
N VAL A 64 -8.33 -8.24 10.09
CA VAL A 64 -7.88 -6.85 10.30
C VAL A 64 -8.35 -5.96 9.14
N ILE A 65 -8.28 -6.51 7.93
CA ILE A 65 -8.91 -5.93 6.74
C ILE A 65 -10.10 -6.81 6.39
N SER A 66 -11.31 -6.29 6.49
CA SER A 66 -12.52 -7.07 6.19
C SER A 66 -12.64 -7.40 4.71
N THR A 67 -13.39 -8.44 4.38
CA THR A 67 -13.68 -8.82 2.98
C THR A 67 -14.43 -7.71 2.23
N GLU A 68 -15.25 -6.91 2.89
CA GLU A 68 -15.89 -5.74 2.30
C GLU A 68 -14.89 -4.63 2.00
N CYS A 69 -13.91 -4.42 2.88
CA CYS A 69 -12.82 -3.48 2.64
C CYS A 69 -11.88 -3.97 1.53
N SER A 70 -11.64 -5.27 1.40
CA SER A 70 -10.80 -5.85 0.37
C SER A 70 -11.35 -5.60 -1.04
N ASN A 71 -12.67 -5.58 -1.20
CA ASN A 71 -13.30 -5.28 -2.48
C ASN A 71 -13.14 -3.82 -2.93
N SER A 72 -12.75 -2.92 -2.05
CA SER A 72 -12.51 -1.50 -2.33
C SER A 72 -11.04 -1.10 -2.23
N MET A 73 -10.14 -2.06 -2.20
CA MET A 73 -8.70 -1.78 -2.15
C MET A 73 -8.21 -1.21 -3.47
N THR A 74 -7.33 -0.22 -3.36
CA THR A 74 -6.50 0.26 -4.45
C THR A 74 -5.04 0.00 -4.14
N HIS A 75 -4.27 -0.31 -5.17
CA HIS A 75 -2.88 -0.69 -5.04
C HIS A 75 -2.01 0.12 -5.99
N THR A 76 -1.13 0.95 -5.45
CA THR A 76 -0.22 1.80 -6.24
C THR A 76 1.22 1.42 -5.94
N LEU A 77 1.96 1.06 -6.96
CA LEU A 77 3.40 0.81 -6.86
C LEU A 77 4.15 2.14 -6.87
N ASN A 78 4.97 2.36 -5.86
CA ASN A 78 5.71 3.60 -5.69
C ASN A 78 7.22 3.36 -5.72
N LEU A 79 7.92 4.01 -6.66
CA LEU A 79 9.37 4.12 -6.68
C LEU A 79 9.76 5.59 -6.70
N THR A 80 10.63 5.96 -5.80
CA THR A 80 11.09 7.34 -5.67
C THR A 80 12.29 7.59 -6.57
N ASN A 81 12.21 8.63 -7.41
CA ASN A 81 13.32 9.05 -8.26
C ASN A 81 14.50 9.53 -7.42
N THR A 82 15.72 9.33 -7.92
CA THR A 82 16.95 9.75 -7.22
C THR A 82 17.21 11.27 -7.34
N ILE A 83 16.56 11.95 -8.28
CA ILE A 83 16.65 13.39 -8.42
C ILE A 83 15.68 14.03 -7.43
N ARG A 84 16.23 14.77 -6.46
CA ARG A 84 15.48 15.47 -5.41
C ARG A 84 15.97 16.89 -5.30
N PHE A 85 15.07 17.85 -5.57
CA PHE A 85 15.34 19.26 -5.45
C PHE A 85 14.28 19.91 -4.55
N ASP A 86 14.61 21.07 -4.01
CA ASP A 86 13.58 21.97 -3.49
C ASP A 86 12.75 22.55 -4.65
N ASP A 87 11.60 23.15 -4.35
CA ASP A 87 10.64 23.60 -5.38
C ASP A 87 11.26 24.57 -6.36
N ASP A 88 12.16 25.44 -5.94
CA ASP A 88 12.81 26.43 -6.80
C ASP A 88 13.81 25.78 -7.76
N LEU A 89 14.65 24.88 -7.25
CA LEU A 89 15.59 24.12 -8.07
C LEU A 89 14.87 23.14 -9.00
N LEU A 90 13.78 22.52 -8.54
CA LEU A 90 12.97 21.64 -9.36
C LEU A 90 12.32 22.38 -10.53
N ASN A 91 11.77 23.57 -10.28
CA ASN A 91 11.21 24.43 -11.33
C ASN A 91 12.27 24.87 -12.34
N ALA A 92 13.47 25.21 -11.87
CA ALA A 92 14.59 25.57 -12.75
C ALA A 92 15.06 24.37 -13.59
N TYR A 93 15.18 23.18 -12.97
CA TYR A 93 15.52 21.93 -13.64
C TYR A 93 14.49 21.57 -14.71
N ASN A 94 13.22 21.55 -14.36
CA ASN A 94 12.15 21.23 -15.32
C ASN A 94 12.08 22.24 -16.46
N SER A 95 12.33 23.52 -16.20
CA SER A 95 12.40 24.56 -17.24
C SER A 95 13.56 24.35 -18.21
N ASP A 96 14.72 23.88 -17.72
CA ASP A 96 15.87 23.55 -18.57
C ASP A 96 15.63 22.23 -19.33
N MET A 97 15.09 21.24 -18.67
CA MET A 97 14.76 19.93 -19.26
C MET A 97 13.70 20.02 -20.34
N ARG A 98 12.67 20.85 -20.19
CA ARG A 98 11.69 21.11 -21.27
C ARG A 98 12.32 21.54 -22.58
N ARG A 99 13.49 22.14 -22.54
CA ARG A 99 14.24 22.56 -23.74
C ARG A 99 15.06 21.45 -24.36
N ARG A 100 15.33 20.36 -23.61
CA ARG A 100 16.27 19.31 -23.98
C ARG A 100 15.64 17.92 -24.06
N ALA A 101 14.51 17.71 -23.38
CA ALA A 101 13.97 16.38 -23.17
C ALA A 101 13.18 15.85 -24.36
N THR A 102 13.47 14.63 -24.70
CA THR A 102 12.51 13.77 -25.36
C THR A 102 11.80 13.01 -24.24
N SER A 103 10.49 13.19 -24.13
CA SER A 103 9.66 12.41 -23.22
C SER A 103 9.71 10.92 -23.57
N PHE A 104 9.50 10.07 -22.58
CA PHE A 104 9.48 8.62 -22.77
C PHE A 104 8.41 7.98 -21.89
N ASP A 105 8.04 6.75 -22.24
CA ASP A 105 7.12 5.95 -21.46
C ASP A 105 7.87 4.79 -20.81
N LEU A 106 7.56 4.54 -19.51
CA LEU A 106 7.89 3.30 -18.83
C LEU A 106 6.64 2.43 -18.75
N ILE A 107 6.82 1.13 -18.89
CA ILE A 107 5.78 0.12 -18.72
C ILE A 107 6.02 -0.69 -17.46
N LEU A 108 4.93 -1.04 -16.79
CA LEU A 108 4.87 -2.09 -15.81
C LEU A 108 4.26 -3.33 -16.45
N PHE A 109 4.90 -4.47 -16.33
CA PHE A 109 4.42 -5.72 -16.92
C PHE A 109 4.58 -6.89 -15.95
N ARG A 110 3.74 -7.92 -16.12
CA ARG A 110 3.89 -9.18 -15.41
C ARG A 110 5.00 -10.00 -16.06
N ILE A 111 5.87 -10.62 -15.25
CA ILE A 111 6.88 -11.56 -15.79
C ILE A 111 6.13 -12.71 -16.46
N PRO A 112 6.35 -12.96 -17.77
CA PRO A 112 5.55 -13.94 -18.49
C PRO A 112 5.80 -15.35 -17.98
N ASN A 113 4.72 -16.10 -17.83
CA ASN A 113 4.78 -17.54 -17.65
C ASN A 113 5.22 -18.16 -18.97
N SER A 114 6.42 -18.69 -19.00
CA SER A 114 6.97 -19.28 -20.21
C SER A 114 7.25 -20.77 -20.02
N CYS A 115 7.32 -21.47 -21.13
CA CYS A 115 7.72 -22.87 -21.13
C CYS A 115 9.17 -23.01 -20.67
N TYR A 116 9.36 -23.85 -19.69
CA TYR A 116 10.65 -24.19 -19.13
C TYR A 116 11.47 -25.04 -20.11
N GLN A 117 12.70 -24.64 -20.43
CA GLN A 117 13.68 -25.50 -21.08
C GLN A 117 14.67 -26.02 -20.04
N GLN A 118 14.50 -27.25 -19.65
CA GLN A 118 15.43 -27.90 -18.73
C GLN A 118 16.83 -27.99 -19.39
N SER A 119 17.82 -27.41 -18.78
CA SER A 119 19.22 -27.51 -19.17
C SER A 119 19.66 -28.97 -19.06
N GLY A 120 19.87 -29.63 -20.20
CA GLY A 120 20.44 -30.99 -20.23
C GLY A 120 20.00 -31.91 -21.35
N SER A 121 18.99 -31.60 -22.13
CA SER A 121 18.68 -32.34 -23.33
C SER A 121 19.36 -31.68 -24.54
N VAL A 122 20.39 -32.31 -25.05
CA VAL A 122 20.90 -32.07 -26.40
C VAL A 122 19.72 -32.14 -27.35
N LEU A 123 19.37 -31.01 -27.95
CA LEU A 123 18.35 -30.90 -28.98
C LEU A 123 18.73 -31.77 -30.18
N THR A 124 18.29 -33.00 -30.16
CA THR A 124 18.18 -33.81 -31.38
C THR A 124 16.70 -33.76 -31.78
N THR A 125 16.47 -32.94 -32.83
CA THR A 125 15.34 -33.00 -33.75
C THR A 125 13.92 -33.13 -33.23
N THR A 126 13.18 -32.01 -33.40
CA THR A 126 11.72 -31.99 -33.71
C THR A 126 10.83 -32.91 -32.89
N THR A 127 10.68 -32.65 -31.62
CA THR A 127 9.49 -33.02 -30.90
C THR A 127 9.07 -31.79 -30.10
N THR A 128 7.98 -31.15 -30.53
CA THR A 128 7.24 -30.19 -29.73
C THR A 128 6.71 -30.92 -28.49
N LEU A 129 7.47 -30.94 -27.42
CA LEU A 129 6.96 -31.35 -26.12
C LEU A 129 5.88 -30.34 -25.72
N PRO A 130 4.70 -30.77 -25.25
CA PRO A 130 3.72 -29.85 -24.72
C PRO A 130 4.37 -29.10 -23.56
N CYS A 131 4.58 -27.81 -23.75
CA CYS A 131 5.02 -26.92 -22.69
C CYS A 131 3.91 -26.83 -21.66
N ASN A 132 4.10 -27.42 -20.49
CA ASN A 132 3.29 -27.04 -19.34
C ASN A 132 3.82 -25.68 -18.85
N PRO A 133 2.98 -24.66 -18.82
CA PRO A 133 3.39 -23.37 -18.28
C PRO A 133 3.68 -23.52 -16.78
N VAL A 134 4.95 -23.57 -16.42
CA VAL A 134 5.40 -23.52 -15.04
C VAL A 134 5.85 -22.09 -14.79
N PRO A 135 5.36 -21.42 -13.72
CA PRO A 135 5.85 -20.11 -13.36
C PRO A 135 7.36 -20.12 -13.19
N GLN A 136 8.06 -19.24 -13.90
CA GLN A 136 9.50 -19.10 -13.73
C GLN A 136 9.80 -18.45 -12.40
N ASN A 137 10.48 -19.15 -11.50
CA ASN A 137 11.10 -18.51 -10.36
C ASN A 137 12.46 -17.97 -10.76
N TRP A 138 12.90 -16.90 -10.16
CA TRP A 138 14.17 -16.25 -10.46
C TRP A 138 14.85 -15.81 -9.16
N ASP A 139 16.19 -15.77 -9.21
CA ASP A 139 17.01 -15.38 -8.06
C ASP A 139 17.35 -13.89 -8.10
N GLU A 140 17.42 -13.29 -6.91
CA GLU A 140 17.83 -11.89 -6.77
C GLU A 140 19.23 -11.66 -7.33
N GLY A 141 19.43 -10.50 -7.93
CA GLY A 141 20.76 -10.08 -8.37
C GLY A 141 21.69 -9.81 -7.20
N VAL A 142 22.97 -10.11 -7.37
CA VAL A 142 24.02 -9.92 -6.34
C VAL A 142 25.04 -8.85 -6.70
N GLY A 143 24.93 -8.25 -7.88
CA GLY A 143 25.82 -7.19 -8.36
C GLY A 143 25.46 -5.83 -7.74
N TYR A 144 26.47 -4.96 -7.63
CA TYR A 144 26.32 -3.62 -7.04
C TYR A 144 26.36 -2.50 -8.07
N ASP A 145 26.88 -2.74 -9.28
CA ASP A 145 27.04 -1.70 -10.28
C ASP A 145 27.13 -2.27 -11.69
N TYR A 146 26.95 -1.39 -12.70
CA TYR A 146 27.19 -1.75 -14.07
C TYR A 146 28.63 -2.19 -14.27
N ILE A 147 28.81 -3.41 -14.76
CA ILE A 147 30.14 -3.90 -15.10
C ILE A 147 30.50 -3.37 -16.48
N ASN A 148 31.23 -2.31 -16.53
CA ASN A 148 31.96 -1.96 -17.72
C ASN A 148 33.16 -2.91 -17.84
N THR A 149 33.11 -3.83 -18.80
CA THR A 149 34.16 -4.82 -19.07
C THR A 149 35.53 -4.22 -19.40
N LYS A 150 35.65 -2.91 -19.59
CA LYS A 150 36.87 -2.20 -19.96
C LYS A 150 37.43 -1.24 -18.94
N LYS A 151 36.65 -0.81 -17.94
CA LYS A 151 37.14 0.05 -16.85
C LYS A 151 36.37 -0.26 -15.58
N ALA A 152 36.98 -1.01 -14.68
CA ALA A 152 36.55 -1.11 -13.29
C ALA A 152 36.73 0.27 -12.63
N ILE A 153 35.73 1.12 -12.70
CA ILE A 153 35.71 2.37 -11.94
C ILE A 153 35.08 2.04 -10.61
N ASN A 154 35.90 1.94 -9.57
CA ASN A 154 35.51 1.88 -8.16
C ASN A 154 34.43 0.84 -7.82
N VAL A 155 34.63 -0.40 -8.23
CA VAL A 155 33.90 -1.52 -7.65
C VAL A 155 34.34 -1.62 -6.18
N PRO A 156 33.41 -1.65 -5.21
CA PRO A 156 33.79 -1.89 -3.83
C PRO A 156 34.71 -3.09 -3.73
N THR A 157 35.78 -2.99 -2.97
CA THR A 157 36.77 -4.04 -2.79
C THR A 157 36.12 -5.37 -2.45
N GLY A 158 36.12 -6.33 -3.37
CA GLY A 158 35.49 -7.64 -3.22
C GLY A 158 34.79 -8.14 -4.48
N PHE A 159 34.44 -7.27 -5.41
CA PHE A 159 33.89 -7.65 -6.70
C PHE A 159 34.94 -7.52 -7.79
N SER A 160 35.39 -8.65 -8.30
CA SER A 160 36.25 -8.65 -9.48
C SER A 160 35.35 -8.55 -10.72
N VAL A 161 35.75 -7.67 -11.62
CA VAL A 161 35.14 -7.46 -12.94
C VAL A 161 35.37 -8.67 -13.88
N SER A 162 35.90 -9.73 -13.39
CA SER A 162 35.91 -10.96 -14.15
C SER A 162 34.50 -11.53 -14.22
N THR A 163 34.02 -11.67 -15.37
CA THR A 163 32.86 -12.34 -15.95
C THR A 163 32.04 -13.34 -15.10
N GLN A 164 32.38 -13.57 -13.88
CA GLN A 164 31.59 -14.29 -12.89
C GLN A 164 31.67 -13.55 -11.57
N PRO A 165 30.52 -13.18 -10.97
CA PRO A 165 30.53 -12.73 -9.60
C PRO A 165 31.29 -13.78 -8.79
N LYS A 166 32.22 -13.35 -7.92
CA LYS A 166 32.78 -14.25 -6.92
C LYS A 166 31.59 -14.67 -6.07
N ILE A 167 31.09 -15.85 -6.36
CA ILE A 167 30.03 -16.48 -5.57
C ILE A 167 30.60 -16.58 -4.17
N ASP A 168 29.96 -15.88 -3.22
CA ASP A 168 30.17 -16.20 -1.83
C ASP A 168 29.86 -17.67 -1.70
N LYS A 169 30.82 -18.47 -1.23
CA LYS A 169 30.70 -19.93 -1.17
C LYS A 169 29.48 -20.43 -0.38
N ASN A 170 28.78 -19.53 0.29
CA ASN A 170 27.57 -19.79 1.05
C ASN A 170 26.27 -19.59 0.25
N TYR A 171 26.32 -19.04 -0.97
CA TYR A 171 25.18 -18.95 -1.85
C TYR A 171 25.30 -20.01 -2.95
N SER A 172 24.41 -20.99 -2.90
CA SER A 172 24.38 -22.12 -3.86
C SER A 172 23.77 -21.75 -5.21
N THR A 173 23.29 -20.52 -5.40
CA THR A 173 22.53 -20.08 -6.56
C THR A 173 23.28 -19.00 -7.34
N ARG A 174 23.19 -19.04 -8.65
CA ARG A 174 23.65 -17.96 -9.52
C ARG A 174 22.50 -16.95 -9.65
N PRO A 175 22.80 -15.65 -9.59
CA PRO A 175 21.75 -14.64 -9.72
C PRO A 175 21.17 -14.63 -11.12
N SER A 176 19.92 -14.20 -11.23
CA SER A 176 19.28 -13.93 -12.50
C SER A 176 20.08 -12.90 -13.31
N ASN A 177 20.04 -13.04 -14.62
CA ASN A 177 20.70 -12.15 -15.59
C ASN A 177 19.86 -12.10 -16.88
N TRP A 178 20.38 -11.50 -17.93
CA TRP A 178 19.66 -11.39 -19.20
C TRP A 178 19.21 -12.73 -19.80
N TYR A 179 19.96 -13.79 -19.59
CA TYR A 179 19.70 -15.11 -20.18
C TYR A 179 19.07 -16.09 -19.19
N GLN A 180 19.39 -15.98 -17.92
CA GLN A 180 19.10 -16.98 -16.89
C GLN A 180 18.20 -16.42 -15.78
N THR A 181 17.27 -17.24 -15.31
CA THR A 181 16.43 -16.96 -14.14
C THR A 181 17.19 -17.25 -12.84
N ASP A 182 18.01 -18.31 -12.87
CA ASP A 182 18.85 -18.75 -11.77
C ASP A 182 20.07 -19.53 -12.28
N ASN A 183 20.65 -20.37 -11.44
CA ASN A 183 21.84 -21.16 -11.77
C ASN A 183 21.61 -22.24 -12.85
N LEU A 184 20.41 -22.72 -13.03
CA LEU A 184 20.08 -23.89 -13.84
C LEU A 184 19.15 -23.57 -15.00
N ASP A 185 18.34 -22.53 -14.84
CA ASP A 185 17.21 -22.24 -15.68
C ASP A 185 17.39 -20.97 -16.50
N PHE A 186 16.75 -20.93 -17.65
CA PHE A 186 16.83 -19.83 -18.60
C PHE A 186 15.46 -19.18 -18.76
N TRP A 187 15.44 -17.86 -19.00
CA TRP A 187 14.26 -17.22 -19.53
C TRP A 187 13.86 -17.89 -20.85
N SER A 188 12.56 -18.03 -21.09
CA SER A 188 12.10 -18.55 -22.41
C SER A 188 12.58 -17.68 -23.56
N GLU A 189 12.61 -16.38 -23.31
CA GLU A 189 13.20 -15.38 -24.19
C GLU A 189 14.21 -14.57 -23.39
N PRO A 190 15.42 -14.33 -23.93
CA PRO A 190 16.42 -13.49 -23.26
C PRO A 190 15.86 -12.13 -22.86
N GLY A 191 16.05 -11.75 -21.58
CA GLY A 191 15.48 -10.52 -21.04
C GLY A 191 13.96 -10.56 -20.86
N MET A 192 13.36 -11.76 -20.72
CA MET A 192 11.96 -12.06 -20.44
C MET A 192 11.01 -11.96 -21.66
N TYR A 193 11.21 -11.06 -22.58
CA TYR A 193 10.42 -10.95 -23.81
C TYR A 193 11.26 -10.53 -25.01
N ASN A 194 10.82 -10.96 -26.19
CA ASN A 194 11.50 -10.65 -27.44
C ASN A 194 10.89 -9.39 -28.07
N ASN A 195 11.72 -8.38 -28.30
CA ASN A 195 11.35 -7.18 -29.03
C ASN A 195 11.75 -7.20 -30.53
N LYS A 196 12.39 -8.29 -30.99
CA LYS A 196 13.02 -8.38 -32.33
C LYS A 196 12.11 -8.88 -33.46
N ASN A 197 10.82 -9.01 -33.25
CA ASN A 197 9.93 -9.41 -34.35
C ASN A 197 9.73 -8.24 -35.33
N GLU A 198 10.56 -8.23 -36.36
CA GLU A 198 10.69 -7.19 -37.39
C GLU A 198 9.44 -6.99 -38.26
N SER A 199 8.44 -7.84 -38.20
CA SER A 199 7.32 -7.79 -39.15
C SER A 199 6.01 -7.21 -38.62
N SER A 200 5.89 -6.90 -37.35
CA SER A 200 4.76 -6.13 -36.85
C SER A 200 5.04 -5.48 -35.51
N TYR A 201 4.92 -4.17 -35.48
CA TYR A 201 4.99 -3.29 -34.30
C TYR A 201 3.93 -3.60 -33.20
N VAL A 202 3.26 -4.73 -33.26
CA VAL A 202 2.04 -5.01 -32.48
C VAL A 202 2.08 -6.36 -31.77
N ASN A 203 3.06 -7.22 -31.97
CA ASN A 203 3.08 -8.54 -31.32
C ASN A 203 3.86 -8.56 -30.01
N TYR A 204 3.42 -7.74 -29.05
CA TYR A 204 3.65 -7.99 -27.62
C TYR A 204 2.73 -9.13 -27.11
N ASN A 205 2.38 -10.09 -27.96
CA ASN A 205 1.34 -11.09 -27.72
C ASN A 205 1.56 -11.96 -26.47
N ASN A 206 2.74 -11.87 -25.83
CA ASN A 206 3.04 -12.57 -24.59
C ASN A 206 3.44 -11.63 -23.44
N LEU A 207 3.36 -10.31 -23.62
CA LEU A 207 3.67 -9.35 -22.58
C LEU A 207 2.38 -8.75 -22.02
N GLU A 208 2.07 -9.11 -20.79
CA GLU A 208 0.93 -8.53 -20.08
C GLU A 208 1.35 -7.21 -19.44
N ILE A 209 1.09 -6.11 -20.14
CA ILE A 209 1.31 -4.76 -19.62
C ILE A 209 0.18 -4.44 -18.64
N ILE A 210 0.56 -4.07 -17.43
CA ILE A 210 -0.35 -3.72 -16.34
C ILE A 210 -0.66 -2.24 -16.38
N ASP A 211 0.38 -1.39 -16.50
CA ASP A 211 0.23 0.05 -16.54
C ASP A 211 1.35 0.71 -17.35
N ILE A 212 1.13 1.96 -17.78
CA ILE A 212 2.09 2.77 -18.55
C ILE A 212 2.13 4.17 -17.94
N GLN A 213 3.31 4.62 -17.59
CA GLN A 213 3.51 5.99 -17.09
C GLN A 213 4.39 6.80 -18.04
N HIS A 214 3.92 8.01 -18.37
CA HIS A 214 4.64 8.97 -19.17
C HIS A 214 5.58 9.83 -18.31
N PHE A 215 6.79 10.07 -18.81
CA PHE A 215 7.80 10.91 -18.17
C PHE A 215 8.13 12.09 -19.09
N ASP A 216 7.89 13.30 -18.61
CA ASP A 216 8.17 14.54 -19.32
C ASP A 216 9.61 15.03 -19.11
N TYR A 217 10.16 14.79 -17.93
CA TYR A 217 11.45 15.34 -17.50
C TYR A 217 12.46 14.31 -16.99
N GLY A 218 12.00 13.10 -16.66
CA GLY A 218 12.83 12.03 -16.12
C GLY A 218 13.21 12.19 -14.63
N ASN A 219 12.56 13.12 -13.92
CA ASN A 219 12.69 13.30 -12.46
C ASN A 219 11.41 12.95 -11.70
N GLU A 220 10.40 12.47 -12.40
CA GLU A 220 9.14 12.03 -11.83
C GLU A 220 9.34 10.73 -11.04
N ASP A 221 8.53 10.57 -9.98
CA ASP A 221 8.41 9.31 -9.28
C ASP A 221 7.53 8.33 -10.07
N ILE A 222 7.75 7.04 -9.91
CA ILE A 222 6.83 6.01 -10.42
C ILE A 222 5.64 5.89 -9.48
N ASN A 223 4.43 5.86 -10.09
CA ASN A 223 3.15 5.62 -9.43
C ASN A 223 2.28 4.75 -10.35
N PHE A 224 2.62 3.49 -10.51
CA PHE A 224 1.84 2.57 -11.32
C PHE A 224 0.61 2.05 -10.58
N ASP A 225 -0.52 2.00 -11.28
CA ASP A 225 -1.74 1.35 -10.76
C ASP A 225 -1.64 -0.17 -10.94
N MET A 226 -1.64 -0.89 -9.82
CA MET A 226 -1.64 -2.35 -9.77
C MET A 226 -2.96 -2.91 -9.21
N THR A 227 -4.02 -2.11 -9.17
CA THR A 227 -5.24 -2.46 -8.45
C THR A 227 -5.86 -3.76 -8.97
N ASP A 228 -6.07 -3.88 -10.27
CA ASP A 228 -6.67 -5.09 -10.87
C ASP A 228 -5.74 -6.31 -10.73
N GLU A 229 -4.44 -6.10 -10.86
CA GLU A 229 -3.42 -7.13 -10.75
C GLU A 229 -3.40 -7.75 -9.34
N ILE A 230 -3.24 -6.91 -8.32
CA ILE A 230 -3.13 -7.37 -6.94
C ILE A 230 -4.45 -7.92 -6.44
N ASN A 231 -5.58 -7.27 -6.72
CA ASN A 231 -6.88 -7.82 -6.37
C ASN A 231 -7.14 -9.17 -7.06
N GLY A 232 -6.70 -9.34 -8.31
CA GLY A 232 -6.76 -10.62 -9.02
C GLY A 232 -5.95 -11.73 -8.34
N ILE A 233 -4.78 -11.40 -7.78
CA ILE A 233 -3.96 -12.34 -7.01
C ILE A 233 -4.63 -12.66 -5.66
N LEU A 234 -5.11 -11.64 -4.95
CA LEU A 234 -5.74 -11.81 -3.63
C LEU A 234 -7.02 -12.65 -3.68
N ASN A 235 -7.81 -12.52 -4.74
CA ASN A 235 -9.04 -13.30 -4.94
C ASN A 235 -8.82 -14.62 -5.72
N GLY A 236 -7.58 -14.92 -6.14
CA GLY A 236 -7.22 -16.16 -6.82
C GLY A 236 -7.61 -16.24 -8.30
N THR A 237 -8.05 -15.14 -8.92
CA THR A 237 -8.33 -15.09 -10.37
C THR A 237 -7.04 -15.00 -11.20
N ILE A 238 -6.00 -14.43 -10.62
CA ILE A 238 -4.64 -14.39 -11.18
C ILE A 238 -3.76 -15.29 -10.33
N THR A 239 -3.14 -16.29 -10.96
CA THR A 239 -2.30 -17.29 -10.29
C THR A 239 -0.97 -17.48 -11.03
N GLY A 240 0.03 -18.01 -10.32
CA GLY A 240 1.31 -18.34 -10.92
C GLY A 240 2.21 -17.13 -11.25
N VAL A 241 1.92 -15.97 -10.67
CA VAL A 241 2.77 -14.78 -10.79
C VAL A 241 4.06 -15.00 -10.02
N THR A 242 5.20 -14.71 -10.65
CA THR A 242 6.54 -14.85 -10.06
C THR A 242 7.25 -13.50 -9.90
N GLY A 243 6.57 -12.42 -10.27
CA GLY A 243 7.06 -11.06 -10.15
C GLY A 243 6.64 -10.17 -11.33
N TRP A 244 7.17 -8.98 -11.32
CA TRP A 244 6.86 -7.93 -12.28
C TRP A 244 8.14 -7.29 -12.81
N GLY A 245 8.00 -6.59 -13.93
CA GLY A 245 9.11 -5.86 -14.53
C GLY A 245 8.75 -4.43 -14.89
N ILE A 246 9.75 -3.58 -14.90
CA ILE A 246 9.67 -2.20 -15.39
C ILE A 246 10.73 -2.03 -16.47
N ALA A 247 10.32 -1.47 -17.59
CA ALA A 247 11.20 -1.22 -18.75
C ALA A 247 10.74 0.01 -19.53
N PHE A 248 11.59 0.50 -20.41
CA PHE A 248 11.12 1.39 -21.46
C PHE A 248 10.12 0.66 -22.37
N ARG A 249 9.20 1.41 -22.95
CA ARG A 249 8.23 0.82 -23.88
C ARG A 249 8.95 0.06 -25.00
N PRO A 250 8.50 -1.15 -25.37
CA PRO A 250 9.28 -2.02 -26.27
C PRO A 250 9.56 -1.44 -27.67
N ASP A 251 8.69 -0.60 -28.21
CA ASP A 251 8.95 0.12 -29.47
C ASP A 251 10.11 1.12 -29.32
N PHE A 252 10.32 1.65 -28.11
CA PHE A 252 11.45 2.52 -27.81
C PHE A 252 12.76 1.75 -27.80
N GLU A 253 12.78 0.50 -27.32
CA GLU A 253 13.94 -0.38 -27.33
C GLU A 253 14.39 -0.77 -28.77
N LEU A 254 13.50 -0.64 -29.77
CA LEU A 254 13.76 -0.97 -31.18
C LEU A 254 14.31 0.19 -32.01
N ILE A 255 14.35 1.40 -31.47
CA ILE A 255 14.81 2.57 -32.24
C ILE A 255 16.31 2.41 -32.55
N SER A 256 16.62 2.07 -33.80
CA SER A 256 17.99 2.05 -34.29
C SER A 256 18.46 3.47 -34.63
N GLY A 257 19.70 3.79 -34.26
CA GLY A 257 20.33 5.06 -34.65
C GLY A 257 20.03 6.25 -33.75
N LEU A 258 19.53 6.04 -32.53
CA LEU A 258 19.44 7.08 -31.52
C LEU A 258 20.84 7.62 -31.21
N THR A 259 20.96 8.94 -31.29
CA THR A 259 22.18 9.67 -30.91
C THR A 259 22.17 10.08 -29.43
N SER A 260 21.06 9.85 -28.74
CA SER A 260 20.84 10.25 -27.35
C SER A 260 20.74 9.03 -26.44
N ASN A 261 21.22 9.17 -25.23
CA ASN A 261 21.04 8.20 -24.18
C ASN A 261 19.92 8.66 -23.26
N TYR A 262 19.06 7.73 -22.86
CA TYR A 262 18.01 7.94 -21.89
C TYR A 262 18.37 7.18 -20.62
N SER A 263 18.22 7.82 -19.49
CA SER A 263 18.48 7.20 -18.19
C SER A 263 17.55 7.81 -17.16
N VAL A 264 16.91 6.97 -16.39
CA VAL A 264 16.13 7.36 -15.22
C VAL A 264 16.47 6.42 -14.09
N SER A 265 16.66 6.97 -12.89
CA SER A 265 17.14 6.22 -11.74
C SER A 265 16.20 6.37 -10.56
N PHE A 266 15.93 5.24 -9.89
CA PHE A 266 15.07 5.17 -8.72
C PHE A 266 15.81 4.53 -7.55
N PHE A 267 15.39 4.82 -6.32
CA PHE A 267 15.92 4.09 -5.17
C PHE A 267 15.45 2.63 -5.20
N SER A 268 16.34 1.71 -4.86
CA SER A 268 16.06 0.27 -4.79
C SER A 268 15.69 -0.18 -3.37
N ARG A 269 15.31 -1.46 -3.21
CA ARG A 269 15.11 -2.06 -1.88
C ARG A 269 16.39 -2.08 -1.01
N HIS A 270 17.56 -1.99 -1.62
CA HIS A 270 18.86 -1.95 -0.92
C HIS A 270 19.33 -0.53 -0.60
N THR A 271 18.49 0.48 -0.85
CA THR A 271 18.75 1.82 -0.37
C THR A 271 18.78 1.82 1.16
N GLN A 272 19.68 2.59 1.74
CA GLN A 272 19.70 2.80 3.19
C GLN A 272 18.94 4.08 3.58
N THR A 273 17.93 4.43 2.77
CA THR A 273 17.10 5.62 2.95
C THR A 273 15.64 5.24 3.12
N PHE A 274 14.77 6.20 3.43
CA PHE A 274 13.31 6.00 3.51
C PHE A 274 12.63 5.88 2.14
N TYR A 275 13.39 5.94 1.07
CA TYR A 275 12.89 5.86 -0.30
C TYR A 275 12.83 4.42 -0.83
N GLU A 276 12.83 3.44 0.05
CA GLU A 276 12.63 2.04 -0.35
C GLU A 276 11.32 1.89 -1.13
N PRO A 277 11.34 1.22 -2.29
CA PRO A 277 10.15 0.98 -3.10
C PRO A 277 9.10 0.16 -2.35
N TYR A 278 7.84 0.47 -2.57
CA TYR A 278 6.73 -0.24 -1.93
C TYR A 278 5.46 -0.21 -2.77
N LEU A 279 4.63 -1.19 -2.58
CA LEU A 279 3.24 -1.18 -3.00
C LEU A 279 2.41 -0.53 -1.89
N LEU A 280 1.72 0.55 -2.20
CA LEU A 280 0.77 1.20 -1.29
C LEU A 280 -0.61 0.62 -1.51
N THR A 281 -1.11 -0.14 -0.55
CA THR A 281 -2.51 -0.57 -0.51
C THR A 281 -3.32 0.41 0.32
N THR A 282 -4.40 0.95 -0.25
CA THR A 282 -5.36 1.77 0.49
C THR A 282 -6.70 1.07 0.55
N TYR A 283 -7.36 1.14 1.70
CA TYR A 283 -8.66 0.52 1.91
C TYR A 283 -9.54 1.36 2.82
N ASN A 284 -10.86 1.19 2.68
CA ASN A 284 -11.81 1.95 3.47
C ASN A 284 -12.21 1.15 4.72
N ASP A 285 -11.61 1.50 5.83
CA ASP A 285 -11.90 0.97 7.16
C ASP A 285 -12.64 1.97 8.06
N LEU A 286 -13.24 2.99 7.45
CA LEU A 286 -13.94 4.02 8.19
C LEU A 286 -15.12 3.43 8.97
N ILE A 287 -15.14 3.70 10.28
CA ILE A 287 -16.20 3.31 11.22
C ILE A 287 -16.91 4.58 11.68
N GLU A 288 -18.18 4.69 11.38
CA GLU A 288 -19.04 5.77 11.86
C GLU A 288 -20.26 5.16 12.52
N ASP A 289 -20.27 5.15 13.85
CA ASP A 289 -21.39 4.66 14.66
C ASP A 289 -22.43 5.77 14.81
N ASP A 290 -23.63 5.50 14.32
CA ASP A 290 -24.72 6.48 14.28
C ASP A 290 -25.52 6.56 15.58
N ARG A 291 -25.16 5.87 16.68
CA ARG A 291 -25.89 5.94 17.95
C ARG A 291 -26.13 7.37 18.44
N ASN A 292 -25.18 8.28 18.18
CA ASN A 292 -25.33 9.70 18.53
C ASN A 292 -26.13 10.52 17.53
N LEU A 293 -26.30 10.05 16.31
CA LEU A 293 -26.97 10.72 15.21
C LEU A 293 -27.91 9.77 14.48
N PHE A 294 -28.57 8.89 15.23
CA PHE A 294 -29.52 7.96 14.65
C PHE A 294 -30.76 8.72 14.18
N VAL A 295 -30.97 8.76 12.87
CA VAL A 295 -31.97 9.61 12.23
C VAL A 295 -33.05 8.78 11.57
N GLU A 296 -34.30 9.18 11.76
CA GLU A 296 -35.48 8.59 11.10
C GLU A 296 -35.37 8.66 9.57
N LYS A 297 -35.96 7.73 8.87
CA LYS A 297 -36.07 7.66 7.39
C LYS A 297 -34.76 7.51 6.60
N ILE A 298 -33.63 7.42 7.27
CA ILE A 298 -32.36 7.12 6.63
C ILE A 298 -31.83 5.80 7.16
N GLN A 299 -30.94 5.20 6.40
CA GLN A 299 -30.18 4.03 6.84
C GLN A 299 -29.14 4.46 7.85
N ASN A 300 -29.06 3.78 8.99
CA ASN A 300 -28.10 4.04 10.04
C ASN A 300 -27.21 2.82 10.27
N LYS A 301 -26.04 3.04 10.85
CA LYS A 301 -25.07 2.00 11.14
C LYS A 301 -24.80 1.92 12.64
N LEU A 302 -24.81 0.70 13.16
CA LEU A 302 -24.44 0.40 14.54
C LEU A 302 -23.25 -0.53 14.56
N TYR A 303 -22.38 -0.38 15.54
CA TYR A 303 -21.16 -1.19 15.65
C TYR A 303 -21.07 -1.87 17.01
N LEU A 304 -20.60 -3.12 16.98
CA LEU A 304 -20.17 -3.86 18.15
C LEU A 304 -18.63 -4.02 18.13
N PHE A 305 -18.00 -3.73 19.27
CA PHE A 305 -16.56 -3.92 19.46
C PHE A 305 -16.35 -5.10 20.42
N ALA A 306 -15.84 -6.22 19.92
CA ALA A 306 -15.58 -7.41 20.71
C ALA A 306 -14.19 -7.32 21.36
N TYR A 307 -14.16 -6.96 22.65
CA TYR A 307 -12.95 -6.92 23.47
C TYR A 307 -12.92 -8.08 24.45
N ILE A 308 -11.83 -8.85 24.46
CA ILE A 308 -11.54 -9.84 25.48
C ILE A 308 -10.12 -9.57 25.99
N ASP A 309 -9.98 -9.46 27.30
CA ASP A 309 -8.71 -9.14 27.97
C ASP A 309 -8.01 -7.86 27.45
N GLY A 310 -8.80 -6.93 26.94
CA GLY A 310 -8.30 -5.65 26.43
C GLY A 310 -7.86 -5.68 24.97
N GLU A 311 -7.98 -6.81 24.28
CA GLU A 311 -7.67 -6.97 22.86
C GLU A 311 -8.93 -7.15 22.02
N LEU A 312 -8.94 -6.60 20.81
CA LEU A 312 -9.97 -6.88 19.82
C LEU A 312 -9.83 -8.31 19.30
N VAL A 313 -10.92 -9.07 19.35
CA VAL A 313 -10.95 -10.47 18.93
C VAL A 313 -12.06 -10.72 17.92
N ASN A 314 -11.79 -11.58 16.93
CA ASN A 314 -12.85 -12.05 16.06
C ASN A 314 -13.71 -13.09 16.78
N LEU A 315 -15.02 -12.92 16.69
CA LEU A 315 -15.98 -13.89 17.19
C LEU A 315 -16.07 -15.10 16.24
N ASP A 316 -16.51 -16.24 16.77
CA ASP A 316 -16.66 -17.46 15.99
C ASP A 316 -17.78 -17.34 14.93
N GLU A 317 -18.81 -16.54 15.22
CA GLU A 317 -19.92 -16.24 14.34
C GLU A 317 -20.21 -14.74 14.34
N ASN A 318 -20.83 -14.24 13.25
CA ASN A 318 -21.24 -12.84 13.20
C ASN A 318 -22.41 -12.61 14.18
N PRO A 319 -22.33 -11.65 15.10
CA PRO A 319 -23.43 -11.31 15.99
C PRO A 319 -24.61 -10.76 15.22
N THR A 320 -25.79 -10.86 15.80
CA THR A 320 -27.02 -10.26 15.27
C THR A 320 -27.49 -9.17 16.21
N VAL A 321 -28.15 -8.14 15.68
CA VAL A 321 -28.72 -7.08 16.48
C VAL A 321 -30.23 -6.98 16.28
N LYS A 322 -30.94 -6.70 17.35
CA LYS A 322 -32.34 -6.31 17.32
C LYS A 322 -32.53 -4.95 17.96
N ILE A 323 -33.50 -4.22 17.47
CA ILE A 323 -33.84 -2.88 17.99
C ILE A 323 -35.13 -2.98 18.81
N LEU A 324 -35.04 -2.50 20.04
CA LEU A 324 -36.16 -2.43 20.98
C LEU A 324 -36.62 -0.97 21.14
N ASP A 325 -37.91 -0.78 21.32
CA ASP A 325 -38.48 0.53 21.61
C ASP A 325 -38.28 0.91 23.11
N ALA A 326 -38.76 2.08 23.49
CA ALA A 326 -38.66 2.58 24.87
C ALA A 326 -39.38 1.71 25.92
N ASN A 327 -40.26 0.78 25.50
CA ASN A 327 -40.95 -0.15 26.38
C ASN A 327 -40.26 -1.52 26.42
N GLY A 328 -39.17 -1.69 25.68
CA GLY A 328 -38.47 -2.96 25.50
C GLY A 328 -39.15 -3.92 24.51
N GLU A 329 -40.10 -3.42 23.70
CA GLU A 329 -40.77 -4.22 22.68
C GLU A 329 -39.98 -4.23 21.37
N GLU A 330 -39.97 -5.39 20.67
CA GLU A 330 -39.30 -5.54 19.38
C GLU A 330 -40.01 -4.75 18.27
N ILE A 331 -39.25 -4.00 17.50
CA ILE A 331 -39.78 -3.28 16.34
C ILE A 331 -39.94 -4.27 15.18
N PRO A 332 -41.12 -4.38 14.56
CA PRO A 332 -41.35 -5.30 13.45
C PRO A 332 -40.36 -5.06 12.29
N GLY A 333 -39.68 -6.12 11.87
CA GLY A 333 -38.66 -6.07 10.80
C GLY A 333 -37.24 -5.71 11.28
N LEU A 334 -37.06 -5.40 12.58
CA LEU A 334 -35.75 -5.06 13.17
C LEU A 334 -35.36 -6.05 14.30
N ASN A 335 -35.84 -7.27 14.23
CA ASN A 335 -35.67 -8.29 15.28
C ASN A 335 -34.53 -9.27 15.04
N ASN A 336 -33.90 -9.25 13.87
CA ASN A 336 -32.75 -10.11 13.58
C ASN A 336 -31.94 -9.52 12.42
N ILE A 337 -31.23 -8.43 12.67
CA ILE A 337 -30.41 -7.75 11.68
C ILE A 337 -29.02 -8.38 11.71
N PRO A 338 -28.55 -8.95 10.59
CA PRO A 338 -27.21 -9.53 10.54
C PRO A 338 -26.14 -8.44 10.62
N SER A 339 -25.03 -8.77 11.24
CA SER A 339 -23.83 -7.92 11.18
C SER A 339 -22.77 -8.52 10.27
N CYS A 340 -21.88 -7.67 9.78
CA CYS A 340 -20.71 -8.04 9.00
C CYS A 340 -19.43 -7.59 9.70
N PRO A 341 -18.33 -8.37 9.65
CA PRO A 341 -17.05 -7.94 10.20
C PRO A 341 -16.50 -6.78 9.36
N ARG A 342 -16.14 -5.70 10.00
CA ARG A 342 -15.59 -4.49 9.37
C ARG A 342 -14.07 -4.42 9.49
N THR A 343 -13.56 -4.84 10.62
CA THR A 343 -12.15 -5.07 10.92
C THR A 343 -12.07 -6.04 12.10
N LYS A 344 -10.86 -6.46 12.47
CA LYS A 344 -10.67 -7.41 13.59
C LYS A 344 -11.45 -6.96 14.82
N GLY A 345 -12.40 -7.80 15.25
CA GLY A 345 -13.22 -7.57 16.43
C GLY A 345 -14.25 -6.45 16.33
N VAL A 346 -14.53 -5.93 15.13
CA VAL A 346 -15.51 -4.86 14.92
C VAL A 346 -16.57 -5.33 13.91
N TYR A 347 -17.84 -5.29 14.34
CA TYR A 347 -18.97 -5.77 13.57
C TYR A 347 -19.91 -4.60 13.27
N GLU A 348 -20.27 -4.44 12.00
CA GLU A 348 -21.21 -3.42 11.49
C GLU A 348 -22.57 -4.05 11.24
N ALA A 349 -23.62 -3.45 11.78
CA ALA A 349 -24.99 -3.76 11.43
C ALA A 349 -25.64 -2.55 10.75
N VAL A 350 -26.20 -2.79 9.57
CA VAL A 350 -26.89 -1.77 8.78
C VAL A 350 -28.37 -1.80 9.12
N ILE A 351 -28.85 -0.77 9.79
CA ILE A 351 -30.23 -0.69 10.27
C ILE A 351 -31.10 -0.07 9.18
N PRO A 352 -32.15 -0.74 8.73
CA PRO A 352 -33.11 -0.20 7.76
C PRO A 352 -33.75 1.10 8.27
N PRO A 353 -34.24 1.97 7.37
CA PRO A 353 -34.92 3.19 7.76
C PRO A 353 -36.11 2.95 8.68
N ILE A 354 -36.11 3.57 9.85
CA ILE A 354 -37.25 3.56 10.79
C ILE A 354 -38.12 4.77 10.47
N SER A 355 -39.44 4.63 10.54
CA SER A 355 -40.37 5.72 10.25
C SER A 355 -41.55 5.77 11.24
N GLY A 356 -42.22 6.94 11.35
CA GLY A 356 -43.40 7.12 12.19
C GLY A 356 -43.15 7.89 13.47
N TYR A 357 -41.95 8.41 13.69
CA TYR A 357 -41.58 9.13 14.88
C TYR A 357 -41.45 10.64 14.60
N THR A 358 -42.22 11.45 15.30
CA THR A 358 -42.23 12.92 15.13
C THR A 358 -41.46 13.66 16.22
N THR A 359 -41.11 12.94 17.28
CA THR A 359 -40.33 13.45 18.43
C THR A 359 -39.14 12.49 18.67
N PRO A 360 -38.05 12.99 19.30
CA PRO A 360 -36.98 12.12 19.73
C PRO A 360 -37.49 11.00 20.64
N CYS A 361 -37.11 9.77 20.34
CA CYS A 361 -37.49 8.58 21.12
C CYS A 361 -36.25 7.75 21.47
N GLN A 362 -36.27 7.16 22.68
CA GLN A 362 -35.21 6.25 23.12
C GLN A 362 -35.44 4.87 22.52
N PHE A 363 -34.36 4.27 22.09
CA PHE A 363 -34.28 2.91 21.58
C PHE A 363 -33.11 2.19 22.22
N THR A 364 -33.16 0.87 22.17
CA THR A 364 -32.07 0.01 22.62
C THR A 364 -31.65 -0.93 21.50
N ASP A 365 -30.36 -1.04 21.21
CA ASP A 365 -29.80 -2.10 20.38
C ASP A 365 -29.33 -3.24 21.26
N LEU A 366 -29.86 -4.42 21.02
CA LEU A 366 -29.50 -5.65 21.71
C LEU A 366 -28.73 -6.56 20.76
N TRP A 367 -27.45 -6.75 21.04
CA TRP A 367 -26.55 -7.63 20.31
C TRP A 367 -26.54 -9.01 20.91
N SER A 368 -26.78 -10.03 20.09
CA SER A 368 -26.89 -11.44 20.48
C SER A 368 -25.95 -12.30 19.65
N ASN A 369 -25.83 -13.58 20.03
CA ASN A 369 -24.97 -14.55 19.37
C ASN A 369 -23.48 -14.19 19.44
N ILE A 370 -23.05 -13.70 20.60
CA ILE A 370 -21.65 -13.34 20.87
C ILE A 370 -20.93 -14.61 21.33
N ILE A 371 -20.20 -15.26 20.43
CA ILE A 371 -19.50 -16.53 20.68
C ILE A 371 -18.01 -16.35 20.40
N TYR A 372 -17.17 -16.72 21.36
CA TYR A 372 -15.71 -16.71 21.21
C TYR A 372 -15.11 -17.99 21.78
N GLN A 373 -14.33 -18.70 20.97
CA GLN A 373 -13.72 -20.01 21.32
C GLN A 373 -14.74 -21.03 21.87
N GLY A 374 -15.92 -21.08 21.27
CA GLY A 374 -17.01 -21.97 21.67
C GLY A 374 -17.76 -21.52 22.95
N VAL A 375 -17.37 -20.41 23.56
CA VAL A 375 -18.05 -19.85 24.74
C VAL A 375 -19.01 -18.77 24.34
N ARG A 376 -20.28 -18.89 24.73
CA ARG A 376 -21.30 -17.85 24.50
C ARG A 376 -21.24 -16.82 25.61
N PHE A 377 -21.13 -15.56 25.23
CA PHE A 377 -21.20 -14.42 26.12
C PHE A 377 -22.64 -13.89 26.25
N PRO A 378 -22.94 -13.14 27.32
CA PRO A 378 -24.23 -12.48 27.49
C PRO A 378 -24.49 -11.49 26.34
N ASP A 379 -25.78 -11.30 26.05
CA ASP A 379 -26.21 -10.29 25.10
C ASP A 379 -25.82 -8.88 25.60
N ILE A 380 -25.48 -7.96 24.70
CA ILE A 380 -25.01 -6.60 25.00
C ILE A 380 -26.08 -5.61 24.57
N GLU A 381 -26.47 -4.75 25.51
CA GLU A 381 -27.47 -3.70 25.33
C GLU A 381 -26.82 -2.32 25.33
N ASN A 382 -27.22 -1.46 24.38
CA ASN A 382 -26.84 -0.05 24.40
C ASN A 382 -28.06 0.81 24.05
N GLU A 383 -28.18 1.93 24.72
CA GLU A 383 -29.25 2.89 24.48
C GLU A 383 -28.83 3.98 23.50
N PHE A 384 -29.75 4.40 22.64
CA PHE A 384 -29.56 5.51 21.73
C PHE A 384 -30.86 6.29 21.50
N ILE A 385 -30.76 7.48 20.92
CA ILE A 385 -31.93 8.34 20.67
C ILE A 385 -32.13 8.46 19.16
N LEU A 386 -33.27 7.99 18.67
CA LEU A 386 -33.72 8.25 17.32
C LEU A 386 -34.19 9.70 17.21
N GLN A 387 -33.59 10.45 16.30
CA GLN A 387 -33.94 11.81 15.96
C GLN A 387 -34.91 11.85 14.78
N PRO A 388 -36.04 12.59 14.87
CA PRO A 388 -36.91 12.75 13.71
C PRO A 388 -36.19 13.45 12.57
N TYR A 389 -36.46 12.99 11.34
CA TYR A 389 -35.91 13.61 10.15
C TYR A 389 -36.42 15.05 10.01
N LYS A 390 -35.51 16.00 10.19
CA LYS A 390 -35.81 17.43 9.96
C LYS A 390 -35.02 17.85 8.72
N ASN A 391 -35.71 18.37 7.71
CA ASN A 391 -35.05 19.11 6.63
C ASN A 391 -34.30 20.29 7.26
N ARG A 392 -32.99 20.19 7.40
CA ARG A 392 -32.15 21.32 7.82
C ARG A 392 -32.10 22.33 6.68
N LEU A 393 -32.80 23.40 6.80
CA LEU A 393 -32.46 24.65 6.14
C LEU A 393 -31.10 25.09 6.70
N ILE A 394 -30.08 25.09 5.84
CA ILE A 394 -28.78 25.66 6.15
C ILE A 394 -28.99 27.18 6.23
N ILE A 395 -29.13 27.70 7.43
CA ILE A 395 -29.08 29.11 7.69
C ILE A 395 -27.61 29.52 7.71
N GLY A 396 -27.28 30.56 6.97
CA GLY A 396 -25.97 31.05 6.62
C GLY A 396 -24.91 31.23 7.72
N PRO A 397 -23.72 31.75 7.40
CA PRO A 397 -22.55 31.64 8.26
C PRO A 397 -22.69 32.46 9.52
N GLU A 398 -22.77 31.79 10.65
CA GLU A 398 -22.59 32.48 11.95
C GLU A 398 -21.09 32.87 12.09
N SER A 399 -20.85 34.07 12.57
CA SER A 399 -19.51 34.57 12.88
C SER A 399 -18.84 33.66 13.92
N ARG A 400 -17.65 33.17 13.62
CA ARG A 400 -16.94 32.24 14.49
C ARG A 400 -15.78 32.89 15.18
N GLU A 401 -15.73 32.67 16.47
CA GLU A 401 -14.48 32.79 17.21
C GLU A 401 -13.57 31.61 16.85
N PRO A 402 -12.26 31.82 16.67
CA PRO A 402 -11.33 30.74 16.46
C PRO A 402 -11.36 29.80 17.66
N SER A 403 -11.84 28.59 17.46
CA SER A 403 -11.89 27.61 18.54
C SER A 403 -10.54 26.89 18.61
N ILE A 404 -9.86 27.08 19.72
CA ILE A 404 -8.66 26.32 20.05
C ILE A 404 -9.11 24.98 20.64
N PHE A 405 -8.65 23.86 20.03
CA PHE A 405 -8.93 22.52 20.51
C PHE A 405 -7.76 21.98 21.34
N GLY A 406 -8.09 21.20 22.36
CA GLY A 406 -7.14 20.37 23.09
C GLY A 406 -7.40 18.89 22.79
N PHE A 407 -6.35 18.07 22.86
CA PHE A 407 -6.41 16.65 22.58
C PHE A 407 -5.83 15.85 23.73
N ASP A 408 -6.59 14.86 24.21
CA ASP A 408 -6.07 13.82 25.09
C ASP A 408 -6.12 12.49 24.33
N PHE A 409 -5.08 11.68 24.46
CA PHE A 409 -4.96 10.39 23.81
C PHE A 409 -5.05 9.25 24.81
N TYR A 410 -5.73 8.16 24.40
CA TYR A 410 -5.76 6.88 25.11
C TYR A 410 -5.19 5.79 24.21
N GLY A 411 -4.59 4.77 24.81
CA GLY A 411 -3.97 3.67 24.05
C GLY A 411 -2.58 3.99 23.50
N ILE A 412 -2.17 5.27 23.56
CA ILE A 412 -0.83 5.71 23.24
C ILE A 412 -0.45 6.89 24.15
N LYS A 413 0.78 6.94 24.62
CA LYS A 413 1.29 7.99 25.50
C LYS A 413 2.41 8.76 24.83
N GLN A 414 2.59 10.00 25.26
CA GLN A 414 3.73 10.81 24.85
C GLN A 414 5.05 10.09 25.20
N ASP A 415 5.95 10.01 24.23
CA ASP A 415 7.28 9.36 24.33
C ASP A 415 7.24 7.86 24.67
N GLU A 416 6.09 7.19 24.46
CA GLU A 416 5.95 5.74 24.68
C GLU A 416 6.76 4.95 23.66
N LYS A 417 7.26 3.77 24.07
CA LYS A 417 7.88 2.78 23.19
C LYS A 417 6.87 1.68 22.90
N ILE A 418 6.53 1.51 21.63
CA ILE A 418 5.57 0.54 21.14
C ILE A 418 6.32 -0.52 20.34
N LEU A 419 5.95 -1.79 20.49
CA LEU A 419 6.54 -2.86 19.69
C LEU A 419 6.00 -2.82 18.25
N ASN A 420 6.84 -3.18 17.28
CA ASN A 420 6.46 -3.25 15.86
C ASN A 420 5.61 -4.48 15.51
N THR A 421 4.91 -5.05 16.48
CA THR A 421 4.04 -6.23 16.31
C THR A 421 2.65 -6.00 16.89
N GLU A 422 2.28 -4.75 17.15
CA GLU A 422 1.04 -4.43 17.87
C GLU A 422 0.03 -3.73 16.94
N ILE A 423 -1.25 -4.05 17.15
CA ILE A 423 -2.36 -3.25 16.63
C ILE A 423 -3.03 -2.62 17.83
N ARG A 424 -3.08 -1.29 17.86
CA ARG A 424 -3.65 -0.56 19.00
C ARG A 424 -4.85 0.28 18.58
N LYS A 425 -5.88 0.28 19.40
CA LYS A 425 -6.92 1.28 19.36
C LYS A 425 -6.40 2.55 20.04
N VAL A 426 -6.29 3.62 19.29
CA VAL A 426 -5.91 4.95 19.81
C VAL A 426 -7.16 5.80 19.90
N GLY A 427 -7.60 6.07 21.12
CA GLY A 427 -8.70 6.98 21.38
C GLY A 427 -8.23 8.43 21.43
N VAL A 428 -9.05 9.35 20.93
CA VAL A 428 -8.78 10.79 20.89
C VAL A 428 -9.94 11.52 21.52
N VAL A 429 -9.71 12.25 22.60
CA VAL A 429 -10.68 13.19 23.16
C VAL A 429 -10.41 14.57 22.60
N ILE A 430 -11.38 15.12 21.89
CA ILE A 430 -11.32 16.47 21.34
C ILE A 430 -12.16 17.37 22.26
N LYS A 431 -11.54 18.38 22.85
CA LYS A 431 -12.17 19.33 23.76
C LYS A 431 -11.81 20.77 23.40
N LYS A 432 -12.65 21.72 23.73
CA LYS A 432 -12.22 23.12 23.69
C LYS A 432 -11.08 23.33 24.70
N ALA A 433 -10.01 23.99 24.27
CA ALA A 433 -8.95 24.38 25.18
C ALA A 433 -9.53 25.20 26.34
N TYR A 434 -9.04 24.97 27.55
CA TYR A 434 -9.48 25.62 28.78
C TYR A 434 -10.92 25.31 29.25
N SER A 435 -11.61 24.35 28.63
CA SER A 435 -12.91 23.87 29.13
C SER A 435 -12.77 22.59 29.95
N THR A 436 -13.61 22.41 30.95
CA THR A 436 -13.76 21.15 31.67
C THR A 436 -14.29 20.09 30.69
N ALA A 437 -13.47 19.12 30.37
CA ALA A 437 -13.62 17.86 29.67
C ALA A 437 -15.01 17.50 29.12
N GLN A 438 -15.55 18.27 28.18
CA GLN A 438 -16.68 17.81 27.38
C GLN A 438 -16.16 17.36 26.04
N LEU A 439 -16.37 16.08 25.73
CA LEU A 439 -16.07 15.54 24.40
C LEU A 439 -16.86 16.33 23.36
N LEU A 440 -16.18 16.96 22.41
CA LEU A 440 -16.86 17.60 21.30
C LEU A 440 -17.38 16.54 20.36
N GLN A 441 -18.68 16.41 20.30
CA GLN A 441 -19.36 15.54 19.34
C GLN A 441 -19.64 16.33 18.05
N ASN A 442 -19.75 15.64 16.93
CA ASN A 442 -20.07 16.22 15.62
C ASN A 442 -18.99 17.14 14.99
N VAL A 443 -17.75 16.90 15.30
CA VAL A 443 -16.62 17.45 14.53
C VAL A 443 -16.06 16.37 13.62
N GLU A 444 -15.66 16.74 12.42
CA GLU A 444 -14.87 15.85 11.58
C GLU A 444 -13.41 15.99 11.95
N ALA A 445 -12.81 14.88 12.35
CA ALA A 445 -11.41 14.85 12.72
C ALA A 445 -10.62 13.87 11.82
N TYR A 446 -9.39 14.24 11.51
CA TYR A 446 -8.47 13.45 10.71
C TYR A 446 -7.14 13.37 11.43
N TYR A 447 -6.41 12.31 11.23
CA TYR A 447 -5.02 12.16 11.68
C TYR A 447 -4.10 11.85 10.51
N ARG A 448 -2.84 12.22 10.63
CA ARG A 448 -1.76 11.74 9.78
C ARG A 448 -0.58 11.31 10.63
N VAL A 449 0.22 10.37 10.11
CA VAL A 449 1.41 9.87 10.80
C VAL A 449 2.63 10.13 9.92
N TYR A 450 3.70 10.60 10.53
CA TYR A 450 4.95 10.84 9.83
C TYR A 450 6.17 10.60 10.74
N VAL A 451 7.32 10.42 10.13
CA VAL A 451 8.63 10.42 10.78
C VAL A 451 9.42 11.66 10.36
N ARG A 452 10.44 12.03 11.10
CA ARG A 452 11.29 13.16 10.75
C ARG A 452 12.70 12.69 10.41
N GLU A 453 13.20 13.21 9.28
CA GLU A 453 14.59 13.11 8.88
C GLU A 453 15.20 14.51 8.90
N GLY A 454 15.89 14.83 9.98
CA GLY A 454 16.36 16.19 10.19
C GLY A 454 15.21 17.18 10.27
N GLU A 455 15.11 18.07 9.29
CA GLU A 455 14.01 19.05 9.21
C GLU A 455 12.85 18.58 8.31
N THR A 456 13.02 17.50 7.54
CA THR A 456 12.02 17.01 6.59
C THR A 456 11.02 16.10 7.29
N GLU A 457 9.72 16.27 7.00
CA GLU A 457 8.64 15.37 7.41
C GLU A 457 8.45 14.31 6.32
N VAL A 458 8.70 13.05 6.64
CA VAL A 458 8.45 11.92 5.75
C VAL A 458 7.11 11.30 6.14
N GLN A 459 6.14 11.42 5.25
CA GLN A 459 4.79 10.93 5.50
C GLN A 459 4.76 9.39 5.50
N VAL A 460 4.21 8.83 6.55
CA VAL A 460 3.99 7.39 6.72
C VAL A 460 2.55 7.02 6.45
N GLN A 461 1.63 7.89 6.82
CA GLN A 461 0.20 7.76 6.56
C GLN A 461 -0.41 9.13 6.31
N ASP A 462 -1.17 9.23 5.23
CA ASP A 462 -1.84 10.49 4.87
C ASP A 462 -3.05 10.77 5.77
N TRP A 463 -3.63 11.95 5.61
CA TRP A 463 -4.80 12.38 6.35
C TRP A 463 -5.93 11.36 6.24
N THR A 464 -6.15 10.64 7.33
CA THR A 464 -7.16 9.61 7.46
C THR A 464 -8.22 10.07 8.44
N LYS A 465 -9.49 9.92 8.10
CA LYS A 465 -10.60 10.29 8.98
C LYS A 465 -10.55 9.44 10.25
N ILE A 466 -10.73 10.09 11.40
CA ILE A 466 -10.81 9.42 12.70
C ILE A 466 -12.21 8.83 12.85
N ASN A 467 -12.29 7.59 13.24
CA ASN A 467 -13.54 6.90 13.52
C ASN A 467 -14.26 7.54 14.70
N ARG A 468 -15.58 7.50 14.66
CA ARG A 468 -16.42 8.07 15.71
C ARG A 468 -17.33 7.00 16.31
N SER A 469 -17.32 6.86 17.61
CA SER A 469 -18.33 6.14 18.39
C SER A 469 -19.11 7.13 19.27
N PRO A 470 -20.18 6.70 19.93
CA PRO A 470 -21.00 7.58 20.77
C PRO A 470 -20.21 8.41 21.80
N ASN A 471 -19.16 7.87 22.33
CA ASN A 471 -18.43 8.46 23.46
C ASN A 471 -16.98 8.85 23.15
N GLU A 472 -16.45 8.50 21.97
CA GLU A 472 -15.06 8.75 21.64
C GLU A 472 -14.80 8.87 20.14
N TYR A 473 -13.72 9.55 19.80
CA TYR A 473 -13.04 9.42 18.51
C TYR A 473 -11.90 8.44 18.66
N PHE A 474 -11.68 7.58 17.66
CA PHE A 474 -10.59 6.60 17.71
C PHE A 474 -10.12 6.19 16.32
N PHE A 475 -8.94 5.62 16.26
CA PHE A 475 -8.41 4.95 15.08
C PHE A 475 -7.61 3.71 15.49
N MET A 476 -7.53 2.76 14.58
CA MET A 476 -6.69 1.58 14.76
C MET A 476 -5.30 1.91 14.22
N PHE A 477 -4.28 1.73 15.03
CA PHE A 477 -2.91 1.97 14.65
C PHE A 477 -2.14 0.65 14.61
N ASP A 478 -1.76 0.25 13.40
CA ASP A 478 -0.99 -0.95 13.15
C ASP A 478 0.49 -0.61 13.07
N THR A 479 1.29 -1.25 13.91
CA THR A 479 2.74 -1.05 13.96
C THR A 479 3.53 -2.14 13.24
N VAL A 480 2.88 -3.19 12.73
CA VAL A 480 3.55 -4.39 12.19
C VAL A 480 4.50 -4.05 11.04
N ASP A 481 4.10 -3.12 10.16
CA ASP A 481 4.90 -2.74 8.99
C ASP A 481 5.73 -1.46 9.21
N LYS A 482 5.80 -0.97 10.44
CA LYS A 482 6.48 0.28 10.72
C LYS A 482 7.94 0.02 11.09
N ILE A 483 8.82 0.77 10.46
CA ILE A 483 10.26 0.73 10.77
C ILE A 483 10.49 1.32 12.16
N PRO A 484 11.39 0.75 12.99
CA PRO A 484 11.75 1.35 14.26
C PRO A 484 12.26 2.78 14.10
N ASN A 485 11.49 3.74 14.59
CA ASN A 485 11.78 5.16 14.48
C ASN A 485 10.90 5.96 15.46
N GLU A 486 11.12 7.26 15.50
CA GLU A 486 10.29 8.23 16.22
C GLU A 486 9.17 8.71 15.29
N TYR A 487 7.93 8.50 15.72
CA TYR A 487 6.71 8.82 14.97
C TYR A 487 5.97 9.99 15.61
N PHE A 488 5.35 10.78 14.75
CA PHE A 488 4.54 11.94 15.13
C PHE A 488 3.15 11.81 14.55
N ILE A 489 2.15 12.27 15.31
CA ILE A 489 0.77 12.36 14.85
C ILE A 489 0.36 13.82 14.82
N ASP A 490 -0.20 14.25 13.70
CA ASP A 490 -0.92 15.52 13.57
C ASP A 490 -2.42 15.24 13.54
N ILE A 491 -3.19 16.16 14.07
CA ILE A 491 -4.65 16.12 14.03
C ILE A 491 -5.17 17.30 13.21
N LYS A 492 -6.09 17.02 12.31
CA LYS A 492 -6.85 18.01 11.56
C LYS A 492 -8.31 17.94 11.99
N VAL A 493 -8.89 19.06 12.33
CA VAL A 493 -10.28 19.18 12.77
C VAL A 493 -11.04 20.11 11.84
N ASN A 494 -12.14 19.61 11.29
CA ASN A 494 -13.06 20.39 10.48
C ASN A 494 -14.30 20.71 11.31
N THR A 495 -14.58 21.99 11.47
CA THR A 495 -15.78 22.47 12.13
C THR A 495 -16.50 23.45 11.25
N SER A 496 -17.69 23.06 10.75
CA SER A 496 -18.60 23.92 9.96
C SER A 496 -17.89 24.78 8.89
N GLY A 497 -16.97 24.16 8.14
CA GLY A 497 -16.27 24.81 7.01
C GLY A 497 -14.92 25.46 7.35
N VAL A 498 -14.48 25.42 8.61
CA VAL A 498 -13.14 25.85 9.01
C VAL A 498 -12.29 24.61 9.30
N THR A 499 -11.08 24.59 8.75
CA THR A 499 -10.11 23.51 8.96
C THR A 499 -8.95 24.03 9.81
N ASP A 500 -8.74 23.40 10.97
CA ASP A 500 -7.62 23.66 11.86
C ASP A 500 -6.67 22.45 11.87
N ILE A 501 -5.37 22.68 11.74
CA ILE A 501 -4.33 21.63 11.76
C ILE A 501 -3.45 21.83 12.99
N TYR A 502 -3.39 20.79 13.82
CA TYR A 502 -2.60 20.73 15.04
C TYR A 502 -1.41 19.78 14.81
N LYS A 503 -0.24 20.35 14.75
CA LYS A 503 1.00 19.60 14.50
C LYS A 503 1.58 19.00 15.78
N ARG A 504 2.15 17.78 15.64
CA ARG A 504 2.86 17.08 16.73
C ARG A 504 2.04 16.95 18.00
N THR A 505 0.78 16.59 17.82
CA THR A 505 -0.13 16.42 18.97
C THR A 505 0.31 15.30 19.91
N ILE A 506 0.99 14.30 19.37
CA ILE A 506 1.65 13.24 20.16
C ILE A 506 2.88 12.72 19.42
N LYS A 507 3.87 12.26 20.19
CA LYS A 507 5.12 11.65 19.73
C LYS A 507 5.33 10.32 20.45
N PHE A 508 5.78 9.29 19.74
CA PHE A 508 6.08 7.96 20.30
C PHE A 508 7.18 7.28 19.46
N MET A 509 7.72 6.18 19.96
CA MET A 509 8.78 5.43 19.29
C MET A 509 8.32 4.00 19.00
N ILE A 510 8.48 3.54 17.78
CA ILE A 510 8.33 2.13 17.45
C ILE A 510 9.69 1.45 17.61
N VAL A 511 9.68 0.28 18.25
CA VAL A 511 10.89 -0.52 18.55
C VAL A 511 10.68 -1.97 18.12
N ASN A 512 11.76 -2.64 17.71
CA ASN A 512 11.71 -4.06 17.39
C ASN A 512 11.42 -4.88 18.64
N LYS A 513 10.67 -5.95 18.45
CA LYS A 513 10.58 -7.03 19.43
C LYS A 513 11.97 -7.66 19.54
N LYS A 514 12.55 -7.68 20.75
CA LYS A 514 13.81 -8.35 21.03
C LYS A 514 13.65 -9.87 20.97
#